data_09f082f5f290d0d42c8931b62f7ebeda
#
_entry.id   09f082f5f290d0d42c8931b62f7ebeda
#
_cell.length_a   1.000
_cell.length_b   1.000
_cell.length_c   1.000
_cell.angle_alpha   90.00
_cell.angle_beta   90.00
_cell.angle_gamma   90.00
#
_symmetry.space_group_name_H-M   'P 1'
#
loop_
_entity.id
_entity.type
_entity.pdbx_description
1 polymer ?
#
loop_
_entity_poly.entity_id
_entity_poly.type
_entity_poly.pdbx_seq_one_letter_code
_entity_poly.pdbx_strand_id
1 'polypeptide(L)'
;MDNLNTNDTFTALLVDDDHDVLAANARFLRLNGIETVVANTASSALQKLKECSIDVIVTDLKMPEYNGLEFTRAARSFRPLTPVIFFSGFATVPDVVQAMRLGAVDFLEKPIEPELLLLTLQSVRDRYDGAISAQRVAFGVSDENASFKVRVLAYEKYVIETSLLEHEGRVSNVIAALQINRRTLNDKMLRLGITRSIND
;
A
#
# COMPACT_ATOMS: atom_id res chain seq x y z
N MET A 1 -10.50 2.78 -33.56
CA MET A 1 -9.93 1.50 -33.11
C MET A 1 -8.96 1.85 -32.01
N ASP A 2 -9.49 1.95 -30.81
CA ASP A 2 -8.76 2.48 -29.66
C ASP A 2 -7.92 1.37 -29.06
N ASN A 3 -6.60 1.52 -29.15
CA ASN A 3 -5.64 0.73 -28.40
C ASN A 3 -5.80 1.09 -26.91
N LEU A 4 -6.71 0.39 -26.23
CA LEU A 4 -6.71 0.31 -24.79
C LEU A 4 -5.41 -0.36 -24.36
N ASN A 5 -4.52 0.42 -23.83
CA ASN A 5 -3.21 0.01 -23.31
C ASN A 5 -3.45 -0.93 -22.11
N THR A 6 -3.21 -2.23 -22.33
CA THR A 6 -3.57 -3.35 -21.45
C THR A 6 -2.59 -3.54 -20.29
N ASN A 7 -2.28 -2.50 -19.51
CA ASN A 7 -1.33 -2.64 -18.40
C ASN A 7 -1.75 -1.97 -17.08
N ASP A 8 -3.04 -1.76 -16.86
CA ASP A 8 -3.55 -1.15 -15.63
C ASP A 8 -4.53 -2.09 -14.90
N THR A 9 -4.18 -3.38 -14.81
CA THR A 9 -4.97 -4.34 -14.04
C THR A 9 -4.62 -4.23 -12.56
N PHE A 10 -5.59 -3.76 -11.77
CA PHE A 10 -5.48 -3.69 -10.32
C PHE A 10 -5.46 -5.11 -9.74
N THR A 11 -4.37 -5.47 -9.06
CA THR A 11 -4.11 -6.84 -8.59
C THR A 11 -4.12 -6.90 -7.06
N ALA A 12 -5.03 -7.72 -6.51
CA ALA A 12 -5.12 -7.99 -5.08
C ALA A 12 -4.43 -9.32 -4.72
N LEU A 13 -3.60 -9.32 -3.68
CA LEU A 13 -3.12 -10.54 -3.04
C LEU A 13 -4.06 -10.91 -1.89
N LEU A 14 -4.73 -12.05 -2.00
CA LEU A 14 -5.58 -12.62 -0.96
C LEU A 14 -4.81 -13.66 -0.16
N VAL A 15 -4.77 -13.52 1.15
CA VAL A 15 -4.03 -14.41 2.06
C VAL A 15 -4.97 -14.93 3.14
N ASP A 16 -5.24 -16.24 3.14
CA ASP A 16 -6.12 -16.91 4.08
C ASP A 16 -5.75 -18.40 4.11
N ASP A 17 -5.79 -19.06 5.24
CA ASP A 17 -5.58 -20.51 5.33
C ASP A 17 -6.79 -21.31 4.87
N ASP A 18 -7.96 -20.69 4.78
CA ASP A 18 -9.19 -21.30 4.26
C ASP A 18 -9.23 -21.24 2.72
N HIS A 19 -9.02 -22.38 2.08
CA HIS A 19 -9.03 -22.50 0.61
C HIS A 19 -10.37 -22.16 -0.02
N ASP A 20 -11.49 -22.45 0.64
CA ASP A 20 -12.83 -22.19 0.11
C ASP A 20 -13.12 -20.69 0.14
N VAL A 21 -12.73 -20.01 1.21
CA VAL A 21 -12.80 -18.54 1.32
C VAL A 21 -11.95 -17.87 0.24
N LEU A 22 -10.72 -18.34 0.05
CA LEU A 22 -9.84 -17.82 -1.03
C LEU A 22 -10.45 -18.00 -2.40
N ALA A 23 -10.93 -19.22 -2.70
CA ALA A 23 -11.47 -19.55 -4.02
C ALA A 23 -12.73 -18.73 -4.34
N ALA A 24 -13.64 -18.61 -3.37
CA ALA A 24 -14.89 -17.86 -3.52
C ALA A 24 -14.62 -16.36 -3.77
N ASN A 25 -13.81 -15.73 -2.90
CA ASN A 25 -13.47 -14.32 -3.02
C ASN A 25 -12.68 -14.03 -4.31
N ALA A 26 -11.68 -14.86 -4.65
CA ALA A 26 -10.89 -14.67 -5.85
C ALA A 26 -11.76 -14.77 -7.12
N ARG A 27 -12.67 -15.74 -7.17
CA ARG A 27 -13.61 -15.87 -8.31
C ARG A 27 -14.51 -14.65 -8.45
N PHE A 28 -15.10 -14.20 -7.35
CA PHE A 28 -15.98 -13.05 -7.35
C PHE A 28 -15.26 -11.78 -7.80
N LEU A 29 -14.07 -11.52 -7.26
CA LEU A 29 -13.28 -10.34 -7.59
C LEU A 29 -12.83 -10.32 -9.05
N ARG A 30 -12.38 -11.47 -9.59
CA ARG A 30 -12.02 -11.56 -11.02
C ARG A 30 -13.19 -11.29 -11.96
N LEU A 31 -14.38 -11.77 -11.60
CA LEU A 31 -15.60 -11.49 -12.37
C LEU A 31 -15.97 -10.00 -12.37
N ASN A 32 -15.48 -9.25 -11.39
CA ASN A 32 -15.69 -7.80 -11.24
C ASN A 32 -14.45 -6.97 -11.64
N GLY A 33 -13.51 -7.54 -12.41
CA GLY A 33 -12.39 -6.81 -13.01
C GLY A 33 -11.21 -6.53 -12.07
N ILE A 34 -11.11 -7.25 -10.94
CA ILE A 34 -9.94 -7.21 -10.05
C ILE A 34 -9.15 -8.50 -10.22
N GLU A 35 -7.91 -8.38 -10.69
CA GLU A 35 -7.01 -9.53 -10.74
C GLU A 35 -6.64 -9.99 -9.32
N THR A 36 -6.56 -11.30 -9.14
CA THR A 36 -6.25 -11.85 -7.82
C THR A 36 -5.13 -12.87 -7.86
N VAL A 37 -4.19 -12.69 -6.95
CA VAL A 37 -3.19 -13.69 -6.56
C VAL A 37 -3.62 -14.24 -5.21
N VAL A 38 -3.60 -15.55 -5.04
CA VAL A 38 -4.03 -16.20 -3.79
C VAL A 38 -2.85 -16.88 -3.10
N ALA A 39 -2.80 -16.83 -1.78
CA ALA A 39 -1.81 -17.52 -0.97
C ALA A 39 -2.50 -18.09 0.29
N ASN A 40 -2.25 -19.36 0.58
CA ASN A 40 -2.82 -20.02 1.75
C ASN A 40 -1.88 -20.06 2.97
N THR A 41 -0.70 -19.46 2.84
CA THR A 41 0.26 -19.29 3.94
C THR A 41 0.98 -17.95 3.81
N ALA A 42 1.45 -17.42 4.93
CA ALA A 42 2.27 -16.20 4.95
C ALA A 42 3.57 -16.37 4.13
N SER A 43 4.20 -17.53 4.17
CA SER A 43 5.42 -17.82 3.39
C SER A 43 5.16 -17.76 1.89
N SER A 44 4.08 -18.38 1.42
CA SER A 44 3.65 -18.31 0.01
C SER A 44 3.29 -16.87 -0.39
N ALA A 45 2.61 -16.14 0.49
CA ALA A 45 2.28 -14.73 0.26
C ALA A 45 3.52 -13.85 0.10
N LEU A 46 4.53 -14.02 0.98
CA LEU A 46 5.81 -13.29 0.89
C LEU A 46 6.56 -13.60 -0.40
N GLN A 47 6.52 -14.85 -0.86
CA GLN A 47 7.12 -15.23 -2.15
C GLN A 47 6.40 -14.52 -3.31
N LYS A 48 5.06 -14.57 -3.34
CA LYS A 48 4.25 -13.92 -4.39
C LYS A 48 4.43 -12.41 -4.43
N LEU A 49 4.60 -11.76 -3.27
CA LEU A 49 4.92 -10.33 -3.20
C LEU A 49 6.27 -9.97 -3.85
N LYS A 50 7.22 -10.91 -3.94
CA LYS A 50 8.50 -10.71 -4.63
C LYS A 50 8.40 -10.93 -6.13
N GLU A 51 7.55 -11.87 -6.54
CA GLU A 51 7.43 -12.34 -7.92
C GLU A 51 6.39 -11.57 -8.74
N CYS A 52 5.34 -11.06 -8.08
CA CYS A 52 4.20 -10.40 -8.73
C CYS A 52 4.11 -8.91 -8.39
N SER A 53 3.56 -8.15 -9.32
CA SER A 53 3.09 -6.79 -9.02
C SER A 53 1.77 -6.90 -8.25
N ILE A 54 1.74 -6.41 -7.02
CA ILE A 54 0.58 -6.43 -6.13
C ILE A 54 0.26 -5.00 -5.72
N ASP A 55 -0.98 -4.58 -5.94
CA ASP A 55 -1.47 -3.24 -5.64
C ASP A 55 -2.08 -3.14 -4.25
N VAL A 56 -2.67 -4.24 -3.76
CA VAL A 56 -3.28 -4.31 -2.42
C VAL A 56 -3.14 -5.71 -1.84
N ILE A 57 -2.99 -5.79 -0.53
CA ILE A 57 -2.97 -7.04 0.23
C ILE A 57 -4.26 -7.12 1.05
N VAL A 58 -4.95 -8.26 0.97
CA VAL A 58 -6.06 -8.64 1.86
C VAL A 58 -5.61 -9.87 2.61
N THR A 59 -5.48 -9.79 3.92
CA THR A 59 -4.91 -10.89 4.71
C THR A 59 -5.78 -11.25 5.90
N ASP A 60 -5.98 -12.56 6.13
CA ASP A 60 -6.51 -12.98 7.42
C ASP A 60 -5.54 -12.59 8.54
N LEU A 61 -6.12 -12.23 9.66
CA LEU A 61 -5.38 -11.94 10.88
C LEU A 61 -4.86 -13.20 11.55
N LYS A 62 -5.68 -14.27 11.56
CA LYS A 62 -5.41 -15.50 12.30
C LYS A 62 -5.16 -16.66 11.34
N MET A 63 -3.91 -16.90 11.02
CA MET A 63 -3.47 -18.05 10.23
C MET A 63 -2.56 -18.93 11.08
N PRO A 64 -2.52 -20.25 10.81
CA PRO A 64 -1.53 -21.14 11.40
C PRO A 64 -0.09 -20.70 11.10
N GLU A 65 0.84 -20.97 12.02
CA GLU A 65 2.30 -20.69 11.92
C GLU A 65 2.67 -19.19 11.92
N TYR A 66 2.01 -18.37 11.13
CA TYR A 66 2.30 -16.93 10.99
C TYR A 66 1.01 -16.14 10.92
N ASN A 67 0.76 -15.29 11.90
CA ASN A 67 -0.42 -14.43 11.86
C ASN A 67 -0.28 -13.28 10.86
N GLY A 68 -1.41 -12.70 10.44
CA GLY A 68 -1.43 -11.61 9.45
C GLY A 68 -0.64 -10.36 9.86
N LEU A 69 -0.51 -10.08 11.17
CA LEU A 69 0.31 -8.96 11.66
C LEU A 69 1.80 -9.19 11.43
N GLU A 70 2.27 -10.42 11.70
CA GLU A 70 3.67 -10.81 11.47
C GLU A 70 3.98 -10.84 9.98
N PHE A 71 3.09 -11.40 9.17
CA PHE A 71 3.16 -11.34 7.72
C PHE A 71 3.27 -9.89 7.23
N THR A 72 2.41 -8.99 7.71
CA THR A 72 2.42 -7.59 7.31
C THR A 72 3.73 -6.89 7.70
N ARG A 73 4.27 -7.15 8.90
CA ARG A 73 5.59 -6.61 9.30
C ARG A 73 6.70 -7.06 8.34
N ALA A 74 6.70 -8.36 7.99
CA ALA A 74 7.66 -8.89 7.03
C ALA A 74 7.47 -8.27 5.63
N ALA A 75 6.24 -8.15 5.16
CA ALA A 75 5.92 -7.54 3.87
C ALA A 75 6.37 -6.07 3.79
N ARG A 76 6.20 -5.29 4.86
CA ARG A 76 6.62 -3.87 4.94
C ARG A 76 8.11 -3.66 4.72
N SER A 77 8.96 -4.65 4.99
CA SER A 77 10.40 -4.50 4.79
C SER A 77 10.80 -4.34 3.31
N PHE A 78 9.99 -4.82 2.39
CA PHE A 78 10.24 -4.71 0.93
C PHE A 78 9.07 -4.14 0.11
N ARG A 79 7.87 -4.09 0.69
CA ARG A 79 6.67 -3.46 0.11
C ARG A 79 6.06 -2.43 1.09
N PRO A 80 6.78 -1.37 1.46
CA PRO A 80 6.36 -0.46 2.54
C PRO A 80 5.07 0.30 2.25
N LEU A 81 4.75 0.53 0.97
CA LEU A 81 3.63 1.36 0.55
C LEU A 81 2.40 0.57 0.10
N THR A 82 2.50 -0.75 -0.09
CA THR A 82 1.35 -1.54 -0.52
C THR A 82 0.25 -1.50 0.55
N PRO A 83 -0.96 -1.02 0.23
CA PRO A 83 -2.07 -1.00 1.18
C PRO A 83 -2.38 -2.41 1.69
N VAL A 84 -2.72 -2.51 2.98
CA VAL A 84 -3.10 -3.77 3.61
C VAL A 84 -4.47 -3.62 4.24
N ILE A 85 -5.36 -4.55 3.92
CA ILE A 85 -6.67 -4.74 4.52
C ILE A 85 -6.61 -6.03 5.32
N PHE A 86 -7.00 -5.97 6.59
CA PHE A 86 -7.18 -7.19 7.39
C PHE A 86 -8.62 -7.64 7.36
N PHE A 87 -8.82 -8.96 7.39
CA PHE A 87 -10.14 -9.52 7.62
C PHE A 87 -10.06 -10.68 8.64
N SER A 88 -11.01 -10.77 9.55
CA SER A 88 -10.97 -11.78 10.60
C SER A 88 -12.34 -12.02 11.21
N GLY A 89 -12.65 -13.29 11.53
CA GLY A 89 -13.86 -13.66 12.26
C GLY A 89 -13.77 -13.46 13.79
N PHE A 90 -12.56 -13.29 14.32
CA PHE A 90 -12.32 -13.22 15.77
C PHE A 90 -11.18 -12.23 16.09
N ALA A 91 -11.37 -10.97 15.73
CA ALA A 91 -10.42 -9.95 16.12
C ALA A 91 -10.76 -9.38 17.50
N THR A 92 -9.73 -9.16 18.29
CA THR A 92 -9.85 -8.38 19.53
C THR A 92 -9.54 -6.92 19.28
N VAL A 93 -9.98 -6.03 20.16
CA VAL A 93 -9.63 -4.59 20.07
C VAL A 93 -8.11 -4.37 19.99
N PRO A 94 -7.26 -5.07 20.79
CA PRO A 94 -5.80 -4.99 20.63
C PRO A 94 -5.30 -5.38 19.23
N ASP A 95 -5.90 -6.39 18.59
CA ASP A 95 -5.50 -6.83 17.25
C ASP A 95 -5.78 -5.73 16.22
N VAL A 96 -6.98 -5.14 16.27
CA VAL A 96 -7.35 -4.01 15.38
C VAL A 96 -6.40 -2.83 15.60
N VAL A 97 -6.11 -2.46 16.84
CA VAL A 97 -5.17 -1.38 17.15
C VAL A 97 -3.77 -1.67 16.61
N GLN A 98 -3.30 -2.92 16.68
CA GLN A 98 -2.00 -3.30 16.12
C GLN A 98 -2.02 -3.24 14.58
N ALA A 99 -3.09 -3.72 13.93
CA ALA A 99 -3.26 -3.64 12.49
C ALA A 99 -3.19 -2.18 12.00
N MET A 100 -3.92 -1.28 12.66
CA MET A 100 -3.91 0.15 12.35
C MET A 100 -2.52 0.79 12.55
N ARG A 101 -1.80 0.42 13.62
CA ARG A 101 -0.42 0.88 13.85
C ARG A 101 0.57 0.37 12.79
N LEU A 102 0.30 -0.75 12.16
CA LEU A 102 1.06 -1.28 11.02
C LEU A 102 0.70 -0.61 9.69
N GLY A 103 -0.21 0.36 9.72
CA GLY A 103 -0.66 1.08 8.54
C GLY A 103 -1.68 0.29 7.72
N ALA A 104 -2.55 -0.50 8.38
CA ALA A 104 -3.72 -1.05 7.73
C ALA A 104 -4.60 0.09 7.21
N VAL A 105 -5.11 -0.06 5.99
CA VAL A 105 -6.04 0.92 5.40
C VAL A 105 -7.48 0.63 5.74
N ASP A 106 -7.77 -0.63 6.10
CA ASP A 106 -9.08 -1.05 6.55
C ASP A 106 -9.03 -2.38 7.33
N PHE A 107 -10.12 -2.70 8.01
CA PHE A 107 -10.33 -3.93 8.75
C PHE A 107 -11.76 -4.42 8.55
N LEU A 108 -11.92 -5.63 8.02
CA LEU A 108 -13.22 -6.24 7.72
C LEU A 108 -13.49 -7.44 8.62
N GLU A 109 -14.72 -7.59 9.09
CA GLU A 109 -15.14 -8.72 9.92
C GLU A 109 -15.68 -9.86 9.05
N LYS A 110 -15.28 -11.11 9.33
CA LYS A 110 -15.84 -12.32 8.70
C LYS A 110 -17.16 -12.70 9.41
N PRO A 111 -18.18 -13.18 8.71
CA PRO A 111 -18.22 -13.46 7.26
C PRO A 111 -18.29 -12.15 6.45
N ILE A 112 -17.48 -12.08 5.37
CA ILE A 112 -17.46 -10.91 4.48
C ILE A 112 -18.45 -11.14 3.34
N GLU A 113 -19.35 -10.19 3.16
CA GLU A 113 -20.12 -10.08 1.94
C GLU A 113 -19.16 -9.73 0.78
N PRO A 114 -19.11 -10.53 -0.30
CA PRO A 114 -18.15 -10.31 -1.40
C PRO A 114 -18.23 -8.90 -2.00
N GLU A 115 -19.43 -8.31 -2.01
CA GLU A 115 -19.70 -6.96 -2.46
C GLU A 115 -19.01 -5.90 -1.58
N LEU A 116 -18.98 -6.11 -0.27
CA LEU A 116 -18.28 -5.22 0.66
C LEU A 116 -16.76 -5.26 0.43
N LEU A 117 -16.20 -6.46 0.23
CA LEU A 117 -14.80 -6.61 -0.13
C LEU A 117 -14.48 -5.88 -1.45
N LEU A 118 -15.32 -6.05 -2.46
CA LEU A 118 -15.18 -5.37 -3.75
C LEU A 118 -15.20 -3.84 -3.59
N LEU A 119 -16.18 -3.29 -2.88
CA LEU A 119 -16.30 -1.86 -2.62
C LEU A 119 -15.08 -1.31 -1.87
N THR A 120 -14.58 -2.04 -0.89
CA THR A 120 -13.38 -1.66 -0.14
C THR A 120 -12.16 -1.61 -1.07
N LEU A 121 -11.98 -2.62 -1.92
CA LEU A 121 -10.87 -2.65 -2.89
C LEU A 121 -10.98 -1.52 -3.92
N GLN A 122 -12.17 -1.23 -4.41
CA GLN A 122 -12.42 -0.10 -5.32
C GLN A 122 -12.07 1.23 -4.63
N SER A 123 -12.49 1.43 -3.38
CA SER A 123 -12.16 2.62 -2.61
C SER A 123 -10.65 2.79 -2.38
N VAL A 124 -9.91 1.69 -2.20
CA VAL A 124 -8.44 1.71 -2.12
C VAL A 124 -7.84 2.09 -3.47
N ARG A 125 -8.31 1.50 -4.56
CA ARG A 125 -7.90 1.83 -5.93
C ARG A 125 -8.12 3.31 -6.23
N ASP A 126 -9.32 3.83 -6.01
CA ASP A 126 -9.68 5.22 -6.29
C ASP A 126 -8.81 6.21 -5.50
N ARG A 127 -8.52 5.91 -4.23
CA ARG A 127 -7.60 6.71 -3.40
C ARG A 127 -6.17 6.67 -3.93
N TYR A 128 -5.72 5.52 -4.41
CA TYR A 128 -4.39 5.35 -4.99
C TYR A 128 -4.28 6.08 -6.33
N ASP A 129 -5.26 5.94 -7.21
CA ASP A 129 -5.33 6.63 -8.50
C ASP A 129 -5.47 8.15 -8.31
N GLY A 130 -6.26 8.57 -7.35
CA GLY A 130 -6.39 9.98 -6.96
C GLY A 130 -5.07 10.57 -6.44
N ALA A 131 -4.35 9.84 -5.60
CA ALA A 131 -3.03 10.25 -5.10
C ALA A 131 -1.99 10.32 -6.24
N ILE A 132 -1.98 9.34 -7.15
CA ILE A 132 -1.11 9.34 -8.33
C ILE A 132 -1.47 10.50 -9.25
N SER A 133 -2.76 10.73 -9.50
CA SER A 133 -3.22 11.84 -10.36
C SER A 133 -2.88 13.20 -9.78
N ALA A 134 -3.07 13.39 -8.47
CA ALA A 134 -2.67 14.61 -7.77
C ALA A 134 -1.14 14.82 -7.82
N GLN A 135 -0.36 13.74 -7.69
CA GLN A 135 1.08 13.76 -7.87
C GLN A 135 1.50 14.10 -9.30
N ARG A 136 0.83 13.53 -10.32
CA ARG A 136 1.09 13.86 -11.73
C ARG A 136 0.93 15.36 -11.98
N VAL A 137 -0.13 15.96 -11.45
CA VAL A 137 -0.39 17.41 -11.57
C VAL A 137 0.65 18.23 -10.81
N ALA A 138 1.01 17.81 -9.59
CA ALA A 138 1.95 18.55 -8.74
C ALA A 138 3.41 18.49 -9.24
N PHE A 139 3.81 17.42 -9.95
CA PHE A 139 5.22 17.18 -10.33
C PHE A 139 5.51 17.26 -11.83
N GLY A 140 4.51 17.54 -12.68
CA GLY A 140 4.71 17.59 -14.13
C GLY A 140 5.29 16.29 -14.73
N VAL A 141 5.14 15.15 -14.03
CA VAL A 141 5.53 13.83 -14.55
C VAL A 141 4.41 13.35 -15.48
N SER A 142 4.46 13.86 -16.71
CA SER A 142 3.52 13.47 -17.78
C SER A 142 3.91 12.17 -18.48
N ASP A 143 5.00 11.53 -18.08
CA ASP A 143 5.49 10.32 -18.72
C ASP A 143 4.88 9.06 -18.08
N GLU A 144 3.90 8.48 -18.75
CA GLU A 144 3.26 7.21 -18.37
C GLU A 144 4.26 6.04 -18.35
N ASN A 145 5.39 6.18 -19.06
CA ASN A 145 6.46 5.20 -19.17
C ASN A 145 7.63 5.45 -18.22
N ALA A 146 7.51 6.40 -17.29
CA ALA A 146 8.58 6.66 -16.33
C ALA A 146 8.95 5.38 -15.56
N SER A 147 10.24 5.04 -15.55
CA SER A 147 10.74 3.86 -14.87
C SER A 147 10.32 3.87 -13.38
N PHE A 148 10.11 2.70 -12.78
CA PHE A 148 9.79 2.55 -11.36
C PHE A 148 10.71 3.39 -10.46
N LYS A 149 12.01 3.46 -10.78
CA LYS A 149 12.99 4.27 -10.06
C LYS A 149 12.64 5.77 -10.08
N VAL A 150 12.19 6.29 -11.22
CA VAL A 150 11.79 7.71 -11.37
C VAL A 150 10.53 7.98 -10.56
N ARG A 151 9.57 7.07 -10.58
CA ARG A 151 8.31 7.17 -9.81
C ARG A 151 8.57 7.16 -8.30
N VAL A 152 9.46 6.29 -7.83
CA VAL A 152 9.85 6.22 -6.40
C VAL A 152 10.56 7.51 -5.96
N LEU A 153 11.47 8.05 -6.78
CA LEU A 153 12.16 9.30 -6.46
C LEU A 153 11.20 10.51 -6.41
N ALA A 154 10.23 10.55 -7.33
CA ALA A 154 9.20 11.58 -7.33
C ALA A 154 8.32 11.51 -6.06
N TYR A 155 7.95 10.30 -5.63
CA TYR A 155 7.20 10.11 -4.39
C TYR A 155 8.02 10.47 -3.14
N GLU A 156 9.28 10.04 -3.05
CA GLU A 156 10.16 10.47 -1.94
C GLU A 156 10.25 12.00 -1.84
N LYS A 157 10.39 12.65 -2.98
CA LYS A 157 10.44 14.11 -3.06
C LYS A 157 9.15 14.74 -2.50
N TYR A 158 8.01 14.30 -3.00
CA TYR A 158 6.71 14.76 -2.54
C TYR A 158 6.51 14.65 -1.03
N VAL A 159 6.78 13.48 -0.47
CA VAL A 159 6.59 13.23 0.97
C VAL A 159 7.45 14.19 1.81
N ILE A 160 8.69 14.44 1.38
CA ILE A 160 9.58 15.36 2.10
C ILE A 160 9.11 16.82 1.93
N GLU A 161 8.75 17.24 0.72
CA GLU A 161 8.28 18.61 0.46
C GLU A 161 6.96 18.93 1.17
N THR A 162 6.00 17.99 1.14
CA THR A 162 4.74 18.11 1.87
C THR A 162 4.97 18.20 3.38
N SER A 163 5.83 17.35 3.92
CA SER A 163 6.14 17.38 5.35
C SER A 163 6.87 18.67 5.75
N LEU A 164 7.72 19.22 4.89
CA LEU A 164 8.35 20.53 5.12
C LEU A 164 7.32 21.65 5.14
N LEU A 165 6.34 21.63 4.25
CA LEU A 165 5.26 22.62 4.21
C LEU A 165 4.36 22.52 5.45
N GLU A 166 3.91 21.33 5.81
CA GLU A 166 3.04 21.08 6.97
C GLU A 166 3.70 21.50 8.29
N HIS A 167 5.01 21.40 8.36
CA HIS A 167 5.79 21.74 9.55
C HIS A 167 6.56 23.05 9.44
N GLU A 168 6.18 23.95 8.51
CA GLU A 168 6.76 25.28 8.35
C GLU A 168 8.30 25.27 8.20
N GLY A 169 8.85 24.23 7.55
CA GLY A 169 10.30 24.05 7.39
C GLY A 169 11.05 23.62 8.65
N ARG A 170 10.35 23.33 9.76
CA ARG A 170 10.98 22.91 11.02
C ARG A 170 11.49 21.46 10.93
N VAL A 171 12.76 21.34 10.60
CA VAL A 171 13.44 20.05 10.35
C VAL A 171 13.25 19.04 11.50
N SER A 172 13.23 19.48 12.76
CA SER A 172 12.98 18.59 13.91
C SER A 172 11.63 17.89 13.83
N ASN A 173 10.59 18.63 13.41
CA ASN A 173 9.24 18.10 13.30
C ASN A 173 9.10 17.17 12.09
N VAL A 174 9.74 17.52 10.97
CA VAL A 174 9.81 16.66 9.76
C VAL A 174 10.50 15.33 10.08
N ILE A 175 11.61 15.36 10.81
CA ILE A 175 12.33 14.16 11.26
C ILE A 175 11.42 13.26 12.12
N ALA A 176 10.67 13.87 13.04
CA ALA A 176 9.74 13.14 13.89
C ALA A 176 8.56 12.56 13.10
N ALA A 177 7.98 13.35 12.19
CA ALA A 177 6.85 12.94 11.37
C ALA A 177 7.20 11.80 10.40
N LEU A 178 8.37 11.90 9.74
CA LEU A 178 8.85 10.91 8.78
C LEU A 178 9.59 9.72 9.44
N GLN A 179 9.83 9.77 10.76
CA GLN A 179 10.57 8.76 11.52
C GLN A 179 11.96 8.41 10.93
N ILE A 180 12.63 9.41 10.38
CA ILE A 180 13.99 9.28 9.83
C ILE A 180 14.96 10.14 10.62
N ASN A 181 16.25 9.82 10.57
CA ASN A 181 17.26 10.66 11.21
C ASN A 181 17.65 11.87 10.35
N ARG A 182 18.27 12.89 10.98
CA ARG A 182 18.67 14.14 10.30
C ARG A 182 19.60 13.91 9.11
N ARG A 183 20.52 12.95 9.21
CA ARG A 183 21.46 12.64 8.14
C ARG A 183 20.71 12.09 6.92
N THR A 184 19.83 11.11 7.15
CA THR A 184 18.99 10.52 6.08
C THR A 184 18.13 11.57 5.39
N LEU A 185 17.51 12.49 6.15
CA LEU A 185 16.73 13.58 5.58
C LEU A 185 17.60 14.48 4.70
N ASN A 186 18.76 14.93 5.19
CA ASN A 186 19.65 15.80 4.44
C ASN A 186 20.18 15.13 3.16
N ASP A 187 20.57 13.85 3.24
CA ASP A 187 21.06 13.09 2.08
C ASP A 187 19.95 12.93 1.02
N LYS A 188 18.72 12.67 1.46
CA LYS A 188 17.55 12.59 0.56
C LYS A 188 17.23 13.96 -0.07
N MET A 189 17.19 15.03 0.71
CA MET A 189 16.94 16.37 0.20
C MET A 189 18.00 16.79 -0.84
N LEU A 190 19.28 16.54 -0.57
CA LEU A 190 20.36 16.84 -1.51
C LEU A 190 20.19 16.03 -2.82
N ARG A 191 19.94 14.72 -2.72
CA ARG A 191 19.75 13.84 -3.88
C ARG A 191 18.54 14.23 -4.73
N LEU A 192 17.47 14.70 -4.09
CA LEU A 192 16.21 15.04 -4.73
C LEU A 192 16.11 16.52 -5.17
N GLY A 193 17.16 17.29 -4.92
CA GLY A 193 17.20 18.74 -5.27
C GLY A 193 16.18 19.55 -4.48
N ILE A 194 15.88 19.15 -3.24
CA ILE A 194 14.94 19.88 -2.37
C ILE A 194 15.73 20.98 -1.63
N THR A 195 15.39 22.22 -1.90
CA THR A 195 15.94 23.38 -1.18
C THR A 195 15.03 23.77 -0.02
N ARG A 196 15.62 24.17 1.10
CA ARG A 196 14.86 24.76 2.19
C ARG A 196 14.40 26.15 1.77
N SER A 197 13.11 26.37 1.63
CA SER A 197 12.59 27.74 1.67
C SER A 197 12.70 28.19 3.13
N ILE A 198 13.80 28.84 3.46
CA ILE A 198 13.95 29.53 4.73
C ILE A 198 13.19 30.84 4.54
N ASN A 199 11.98 30.93 5.07
CA ASN A 199 11.45 32.25 5.42
C ASN A 199 12.16 32.61 6.73
N ASP A 200 13.10 33.58 6.60
CA ASP A 200 13.66 34.32 7.72
C ASP A 200 12.58 35.09 8.49
#